data_c84b0c7613c4fe7d6e2a56fd9b784af0
#
_entry.id   c84b0c7613c4fe7d6e2a56fd9b784af0
#
_cell.length_a   1.000
_cell.length_b   1.000
_cell.length_c   1.000
_cell.angle_alpha   90.00
_cell.angle_beta   90.00
_cell.angle_gamma   90.00
#
_symmetry.space_group_name_H-M   'P 1'
#
loop_
_entity.id
_entity.type
_entity.pdbx_description
1 polymer ?
#
loop_
_entity_poly.entity_id
_entity_poly.type
_entity_poly.pdbx_seq_one_letter_code
_entity_poly.pdbx_strand_id
1 'polypeptide(L)'
;VKWMVARGFKVVLMMDSPDFGFDPALCVYGTKLNNARCDITRKQHNGDQAIYRALFVAIAKHPNVELVDISDAICNKNTCSMLSEGRLLYRDNDHLNLIGSQLAGEILIQKSKFLSQ
;
A
#
# COMPACT_ATOMS: atom_id res chain seq x y z
N VAL A 1 2.77 -18.96 -6.36
CA VAL A 1 4.14 -18.83 -5.83
C VAL A 1 4.93 -20.12 -6.00
N LYS A 2 4.51 -21.26 -5.43
CA LYS A 2 5.25 -22.55 -5.50
C LYS A 2 5.70 -22.92 -6.91
N TRP A 3 4.82 -22.81 -7.88
CA TRP A 3 5.11 -23.11 -9.29
C TRP A 3 6.21 -22.20 -9.88
N MET A 4 6.18 -20.93 -9.55
CA MET A 4 7.17 -19.94 -10.02
C MET A 4 8.55 -20.21 -9.40
N VAL A 5 8.58 -20.42 -8.10
CA VAL A 5 9.80 -20.67 -7.34
C VAL A 5 10.48 -21.99 -7.79
N ALA A 6 9.69 -23.04 -8.04
CA ALA A 6 10.20 -24.32 -8.58
C ALA A 6 10.87 -24.18 -9.96
N ARG A 7 10.59 -23.10 -10.68
CA ARG A 7 11.22 -22.76 -11.99
C ARG A 7 12.34 -21.72 -11.87
N GLY A 8 12.78 -21.41 -10.66
CA GLY A 8 13.88 -20.50 -10.41
C GLY A 8 13.51 -19.00 -10.45
N PHE A 9 12.22 -18.65 -10.53
CA PHE A 9 11.81 -17.25 -10.46
C PHE A 9 12.04 -16.68 -9.07
N LYS A 10 12.49 -15.44 -9.02
CA LYS A 10 12.40 -14.59 -7.83
C LYS A 10 11.01 -13.94 -7.80
N VAL A 11 10.34 -13.99 -6.66
CA VAL A 11 8.96 -13.52 -6.49
C VAL A 11 8.93 -12.39 -5.47
N VAL A 12 8.38 -11.25 -5.86
CA VAL A 12 8.10 -10.15 -4.95
C VAL A 12 6.60 -10.19 -4.61
N LEU A 13 6.27 -10.41 -3.35
CA LEU A 13 4.92 -10.24 -2.81
C LEU A 13 4.80 -8.80 -2.33
N MET A 14 3.84 -8.08 -2.85
CA MET A 14 3.59 -6.70 -2.48
C MET A 14 2.34 -6.62 -1.59
N MET A 15 2.45 -5.96 -0.43
CA MET A 15 1.29 -5.63 0.38
C MET A 15 0.46 -4.58 -0.35
N ASP A 16 -0.85 -4.67 -0.19
CA ASP A 16 -1.78 -3.75 -0.83
C ASP A 16 -1.75 -2.35 -0.20
N SER A 17 -2.21 -1.36 -0.97
CA SER A 17 -2.41 0.01 -0.48
C SER A 17 -3.55 0.06 0.55
N PRO A 18 -3.58 1.07 1.45
CA PRO A 18 -4.69 1.25 2.38
C PRO A 18 -6.05 1.39 1.68
N ASP A 19 -7.05 0.67 2.18
CA ASP A 19 -8.47 0.90 1.86
C ASP A 19 -9.03 1.92 2.85
N PHE A 20 -9.50 3.05 2.33
CA PHE A 20 -10.06 4.12 3.16
C PHE A 20 -11.52 3.90 3.51
N GLY A 21 -12.25 3.10 2.73
CA GLY A 21 -13.67 2.84 2.93
C GLY A 21 -14.57 4.04 2.63
N PHE A 22 -14.04 5.11 2.01
CA PHE A 22 -14.79 6.29 1.60
C PHE A 22 -14.25 6.88 0.30
N ASP A 23 -15.11 7.59 -0.43
CA ASP A 23 -14.77 8.21 -1.72
C ASP A 23 -13.79 9.39 -1.53
N PRO A 24 -12.77 9.55 -2.40
CA PRO A 24 -11.88 10.71 -2.40
C PRO A 24 -12.59 12.06 -2.50
N ALA A 25 -13.79 12.10 -3.02
CA ALA A 25 -14.61 13.33 -3.05
C ALA A 25 -14.87 13.89 -1.64
N LEU A 26 -14.98 13.03 -0.61
CA LEU A 26 -15.08 13.47 0.79
C LEU A 26 -13.80 14.14 1.28
N CYS A 27 -12.65 13.75 0.75
CA CYS A 27 -11.39 14.40 1.06
C CYS A 27 -11.28 15.76 0.35
N VAL A 28 -11.58 15.81 -0.95
CA VAL A 28 -11.39 17.02 -1.76
C VAL A 28 -12.46 18.08 -1.51
N TYR A 29 -13.73 17.67 -1.37
CA TYR A 29 -14.87 18.56 -1.27
C TYR A 29 -15.54 18.62 0.10
N GLY A 30 -15.20 17.69 0.99
CA GLY A 30 -15.83 17.55 2.32
C GLY A 30 -15.63 18.76 3.22
N THR A 31 -14.59 19.56 3.00
CA THR A 31 -14.33 20.80 3.77
C THR A 31 -15.49 21.80 3.67
N LYS A 32 -16.18 21.86 2.52
CA LYS A 32 -17.36 22.74 2.31
C LYS A 32 -18.58 22.29 3.13
N LEU A 33 -18.59 21.01 3.52
CA LEU A 33 -19.68 20.37 4.26
C LEU A 33 -19.32 20.08 5.72
N ASN A 34 -18.16 20.54 6.21
CA ASN A 34 -17.61 20.24 7.54
C ASN A 34 -17.46 18.73 7.84
N ASN A 35 -17.33 17.89 6.83
CA ASN A 35 -17.16 16.44 6.95
C ASN A 35 -15.99 15.91 6.12
N ALA A 36 -14.95 16.71 5.94
CA ALA A 36 -13.74 16.29 5.24
C ALA A 36 -13.13 15.04 5.87
N ARG A 37 -12.87 14.04 5.04
CA ARG A 37 -12.19 12.80 5.42
C ARG A 37 -11.09 12.52 4.41
N CYS A 38 -9.86 12.53 4.88
CA CYS A 38 -8.68 12.22 4.06
C CYS A 38 -7.85 11.08 4.64
N ASP A 39 -8.07 10.75 5.91
CA ASP A 39 -7.17 9.91 6.68
C ASP A 39 -7.88 8.74 7.36
N ILE A 40 -7.12 7.67 7.56
CA ILE A 40 -7.40 6.59 8.51
C ILE A 40 -6.19 6.41 9.41
N THR A 41 -6.36 5.71 10.54
CA THR A 41 -5.22 5.40 11.40
C THR A 41 -4.37 4.29 10.78
N ARG A 42 -3.06 4.33 11.01
CA ARG A 42 -2.16 3.22 10.65
C ARG A 42 -2.58 1.91 11.32
N LYS A 43 -3.10 2.00 12.56
CA LYS A 43 -3.63 0.84 13.29
C LYS A 43 -4.79 0.17 12.57
N GLN A 44 -5.73 0.96 12.02
CA GLN A 44 -6.85 0.43 11.23
C GLN A 44 -6.31 -0.29 9.99
N HIS A 45 -5.48 0.36 9.20
CA HIS A 45 -4.86 -0.25 8.01
C HIS A 45 -4.14 -1.57 8.34
N ASN A 46 -3.33 -1.59 9.41
CA ASN A 46 -2.63 -2.79 9.83
C ASN A 46 -3.58 -3.91 10.24
N GLY A 47 -4.69 -3.57 10.91
CA GLY A 47 -5.74 -4.51 11.29
C GLY A 47 -6.43 -5.14 10.07
N ASP A 48 -6.77 -4.32 9.09
CA ASP A 48 -7.43 -4.77 7.86
C ASP A 48 -6.55 -5.74 7.05
N GLN A 49 -5.24 -5.58 7.12
CA GLN A 49 -4.28 -6.43 6.42
C GLN A 49 -3.77 -7.65 7.22
N ALA A 50 -4.13 -7.79 8.50
CA ALA A 50 -3.46 -8.72 9.41
C ALA A 50 -3.46 -10.17 8.92
N ILE A 51 -4.59 -10.66 8.37
CA ILE A 51 -4.75 -12.06 7.97
C ILE A 51 -3.85 -12.39 6.77
N TYR A 52 -3.94 -11.63 5.68
CA TYR A 52 -3.14 -11.94 4.51
C TYR A 52 -1.67 -11.54 4.65
N ARG A 53 -1.35 -10.56 5.51
CA ARG A 53 0.02 -10.26 5.90
C ARG A 53 0.69 -11.48 6.55
N ALA A 54 0.01 -12.14 7.49
CA ALA A 54 0.52 -13.36 8.11
C ALA A 54 0.80 -14.46 7.08
N LEU A 55 -0.10 -14.63 6.11
CA LEU A 55 0.09 -15.58 5.00
C LEU A 55 1.31 -15.21 4.14
N PHE A 56 1.44 -13.93 3.75
CA PHE A 56 2.55 -13.48 2.92
C PHE A 56 3.90 -13.59 3.63
N VAL A 57 3.94 -13.28 4.92
CA VAL A 57 5.15 -13.49 5.76
C VAL A 57 5.55 -14.95 5.78
N ALA A 58 4.59 -15.87 5.90
CA ALA A 58 4.88 -17.31 5.87
C ALA A 58 5.44 -17.76 4.50
N ILE A 59 4.88 -17.25 3.39
CA ILE A 59 5.37 -17.55 2.04
C ILE A 59 6.77 -16.95 1.80
N ALA A 60 7.02 -15.75 2.31
CA ALA A 60 8.29 -15.03 2.15
C ALA A 60 9.46 -15.64 2.96
N LYS A 61 9.24 -16.72 3.70
CA LYS A 61 10.33 -17.52 4.29
C LYS A 61 11.15 -18.26 3.23
N HIS A 62 10.61 -18.44 2.03
CA HIS A 62 11.34 -19.06 0.93
C HIS A 62 12.41 -18.09 0.40
N PRO A 63 13.66 -18.54 0.14
CA PRO A 63 14.78 -17.66 -0.24
C PRO A 63 14.57 -16.89 -1.56
N ASN A 64 13.73 -17.41 -2.47
CA ASN A 64 13.38 -16.75 -3.72
C ASN A 64 12.08 -15.93 -3.63
N VAL A 65 11.58 -15.66 -2.44
CA VAL A 65 10.39 -14.84 -2.22
C VAL A 65 10.73 -13.72 -1.25
N GLU A 66 10.37 -12.52 -1.57
CA GLU A 66 10.40 -11.39 -0.63
C GLU A 66 9.03 -10.75 -0.49
N LEU A 67 8.81 -10.13 0.67
CA LEU A 67 7.62 -9.35 0.95
C LEU A 67 8.00 -7.87 1.02
N VAL A 68 7.33 -7.04 0.22
CA VAL A 68 7.51 -5.59 0.23
C VAL A 68 6.21 -4.92 0.66
N ASP A 69 6.30 -4.06 1.66
CA ASP A 69 5.20 -3.23 2.12
C ASP A 69 5.34 -1.83 1.52
N ILE A 70 4.39 -1.46 0.65
CA ILE A 70 4.35 -0.15 0.00
C ILE A 70 3.59 0.90 0.80
N SER A 71 3.03 0.54 1.96
CA SER A 71 2.21 1.48 2.74
C SER A 71 2.97 2.71 3.23
N ASP A 72 4.30 2.67 3.29
CA ASP A 72 5.09 3.86 3.62
C ASP A 72 5.02 4.97 2.55
N ALA A 73 4.55 4.66 1.34
CA ALA A 73 4.23 5.69 0.33
C ALA A 73 2.97 6.50 0.70
N ILE A 74 2.09 5.92 1.52
CA ILE A 74 0.74 6.41 1.82
C ILE A 74 0.61 6.79 3.30
N CYS A 75 1.37 6.11 4.18
CA CYS A 75 1.26 6.21 5.62
C CYS A 75 2.55 6.71 6.26
N ASN A 76 2.39 7.52 7.29
CA ASN A 76 3.43 7.74 8.30
C ASN A 76 3.26 6.72 9.45
N LYS A 77 3.96 6.94 10.57
CA LYS A 77 3.91 6.07 11.75
C LYS A 77 2.51 5.88 12.33
N ASN A 78 1.64 6.90 12.24
CA ASN A 78 0.35 6.94 12.94
C ASN A 78 -0.85 6.97 12.01
N THR A 79 -0.71 7.49 10.80
CA THR A 79 -1.80 7.88 9.91
C THR A 79 -1.49 7.49 8.48
N CYS A 80 -2.52 7.05 7.75
CA CYS A 80 -2.51 6.90 6.29
C CYS A 80 -3.41 8.00 5.69
N SER A 81 -2.94 8.67 4.64
CA SER A 81 -3.66 9.78 4.01
C SER A 81 -3.84 9.57 2.51
N MET A 82 -5.02 9.94 2.01
CA MET A 82 -5.25 10.04 0.57
C MET A 82 -4.47 11.18 -0.09
N LEU A 83 -3.90 12.10 0.71
CA LEU A 83 -3.16 13.27 0.24
C LEU A 83 -1.68 13.14 0.58
N SER A 84 -0.83 13.54 -0.35
CA SER A 84 0.59 13.79 -0.12
C SER A 84 0.98 15.12 -0.76
N GLU A 85 1.51 16.05 0.03
CA GLU A 85 1.90 17.39 -0.43
C GLU A 85 0.77 18.10 -1.20
N GLY A 86 -0.47 17.98 -0.70
CA GLY A 86 -1.66 18.58 -1.31
C GLY A 86 -2.17 17.87 -2.57
N ARG A 87 -1.58 16.73 -2.97
CA ARG A 87 -1.99 15.97 -4.15
C ARG A 87 -2.75 14.71 -3.74
N LEU A 88 -3.87 14.45 -4.40
CA LEU A 88 -4.65 13.24 -4.22
C LEU A 88 -3.91 12.03 -4.80
N LEU A 89 -3.86 10.94 -4.04
CA LEU A 89 -3.16 9.69 -4.39
C LEU A 89 -4.10 8.58 -4.86
N TYR A 90 -5.40 8.75 -4.70
CA TYR A 90 -6.42 7.74 -4.94
C TYR A 90 -7.41 8.17 -6.02
N ARG A 91 -7.93 7.21 -6.79
CA ARG A 91 -9.02 7.41 -7.74
C ARG A 91 -10.38 7.00 -7.17
N ASP A 92 -10.41 6.09 -6.21
CA ASP A 92 -11.57 5.63 -5.46
C ASP A 92 -11.15 5.28 -4.02
N ASN A 93 -11.93 4.50 -3.26
CA ASN A 93 -11.66 4.23 -1.85
C ASN A 93 -10.42 3.36 -1.59
N ASP A 94 -10.00 2.55 -2.57
CA ASP A 94 -8.94 1.54 -2.39
C ASP A 94 -7.92 1.48 -3.53
N HIS A 95 -8.16 2.12 -4.67
CA HIS A 95 -7.23 2.12 -5.79
C HIS A 95 -6.42 3.42 -5.89
N LEU A 96 -5.13 3.29 -6.03
CA LEU A 96 -4.24 4.42 -6.30
C LEU A 96 -4.52 5.02 -7.68
N ASN A 97 -4.40 6.34 -7.79
CA ASN A 97 -4.29 7.02 -9.07
C ASN A 97 -2.84 6.97 -9.61
N LEU A 98 -2.57 7.64 -10.71
CA LEU A 98 -1.23 7.64 -11.31
C LEU A 98 -0.15 8.16 -10.36
N ILE A 99 -0.42 9.22 -9.60
CA ILE A 99 0.53 9.82 -8.65
C ILE A 99 0.80 8.85 -7.49
N GLY A 100 -0.25 8.27 -6.91
CA GLY A 100 -0.13 7.28 -5.84
C GLY A 100 0.60 6.02 -6.30
N SER A 101 0.33 5.55 -7.51
CA SER A 101 1.01 4.40 -8.10
C SER A 101 2.49 4.66 -8.34
N GLN A 102 2.87 5.88 -8.74
CA GLN A 102 4.27 6.26 -8.89
C GLN A 102 5.01 6.21 -7.56
N LEU A 103 4.45 6.83 -6.50
CA LEU A 103 5.05 6.79 -5.16
C LEU A 103 5.19 5.37 -4.63
N ALA A 104 4.15 4.54 -4.82
CA ALA A 104 4.19 3.13 -4.42
C ALA A 104 5.29 2.36 -5.18
N GLY A 105 5.44 2.63 -6.48
CA GLY A 105 6.49 2.04 -7.32
C GLY A 105 7.90 2.43 -6.86
N GLU A 106 8.11 3.69 -6.48
CA GLU A 106 9.39 4.17 -5.94
C GLU A 106 9.75 3.44 -4.64
N ILE A 107 8.79 3.28 -3.72
CA ILE A 107 8.98 2.51 -2.49
C ILE A 107 9.25 1.04 -2.78
N LEU A 108 8.53 0.45 -3.73
CA LEU A 108 8.74 -0.94 -4.15
C LEU A 108 10.18 -1.17 -4.62
N ILE A 109 10.67 -0.33 -5.53
CA ILE A 109 12.03 -0.41 -6.07
C ILE A 109 13.06 -0.21 -4.95
N GLN A 110 12.84 0.78 -4.09
CA GLN A 110 13.75 1.11 -3.00
C GLN A 110 13.89 -0.02 -1.97
N LYS A 111 12.78 -0.71 -1.64
CA LYS A 111 12.75 -1.75 -0.61
C LYS A 111 13.07 -3.14 -1.13
N SER A 112 12.82 -3.42 -2.40
CA SER A 112 13.02 -4.74 -2.98
C SER A 112 14.50 -5.05 -3.18
N LYS A 113 14.96 -6.16 -2.62
CA LYS A 113 16.31 -6.70 -2.86
C LYS A 113 16.45 -7.28 -4.26
N PHE A 114 15.34 -7.71 -4.86
CA PHE A 114 15.35 -8.33 -6.18
C PHE A 114 15.29 -7.30 -7.32
N LEU A 115 14.72 -6.12 -7.07
CA LEU A 115 14.58 -5.06 -8.07
C LEU A 115 15.68 -3.99 -7.99
N SER A 116 16.35 -3.85 -6.85
CA SER A 116 17.40 -2.83 -6.63
C SER A 116 18.80 -3.26 -7.10
N GLN A 117 18.91 -4.31 -7.88
CA GLN A 117 20.18 -4.82 -8.40
C GLN A 117 20.57 -4.15 -9.72
#